data_207f67fb0c80e3e83f945e3dacd48161
#
_entry.id   207f67fb0c80e3e83f945e3dacd48161
#
_cell.length_a   1.000
_cell.length_b   1.000
_cell.length_c   1.000
_cell.angle_alpha   90.00
_cell.angle_beta   90.00
_cell.angle_gamma   90.00
#
_symmetry.space_group_name_H-M   'P 1'
#
loop_
_entity.id
_entity.type
_entity.pdbx_description
1 polymer ?
#
loop_
_entity_poly.entity_id
_entity_poly.type
_entity_poly.pdbx_seq_one_letter_code
_entity_poly.pdbx_strand_id
1 'polypeptide(L)'
;VFNLTPSWKPQPNADYYEIEYDGMLYSTIHGTQFSIDQLQPETEYSMKVRAVNRDGASDWTMVKGKTLNNPLEFAIKGIKAQTSFQDQPGQKVSKLFDFDKKTSWHSQWGKGEAIPGDVTIDLRSVNKLDRMEYIPREDAGNGTIMEGTISYSMDRQKWSTPVPFVWKADNTTKTFAFEGNPEARYVQMHLTKAVGNFASGRAMYIYKVAGSLSVLQGDINHDNRIDENDLTSYMNYTGLRRGDSDFDYVSAGDINRNGL
;
A
#
# COMPACT_ATOMS: atom_id res chain seq x y z
N VAL A 1 -4.86 1.73 -10.70
CA VAL A 1 -5.77 1.23 -11.74
C VAL A 1 -4.99 0.24 -12.57
N PHE A 2 -5.49 -1.00 -12.68
CA PHE A 2 -4.90 -2.02 -13.54
C PHE A 2 -5.50 -1.93 -14.92
N ASN A 3 -4.67 -2.03 -15.92
CA ASN A 3 -5.10 -2.04 -17.32
C ASN A 3 -4.39 -3.14 -18.10
N LEU A 4 -4.97 -3.49 -19.23
CA LEU A 4 -4.36 -4.28 -20.29
C LEU A 4 -4.49 -3.47 -21.58
N THR A 5 -3.40 -3.43 -22.33
CA THR A 5 -3.39 -2.78 -23.66
C THR A 5 -2.92 -3.81 -24.68
N PRO A 6 -3.81 -4.74 -25.08
CA PRO A 6 -3.51 -5.67 -26.15
C PRO A 6 -3.21 -4.93 -27.46
N SER A 7 -2.32 -5.51 -28.22
CA SER A 7 -1.95 -5.00 -29.54
C SER A 7 -1.91 -6.14 -30.55
N TRP A 8 -2.11 -5.82 -31.81
CA TRP A 8 -2.11 -6.78 -32.91
C TRP A 8 -1.36 -6.22 -34.12
N LYS A 9 -1.03 -7.10 -35.05
CA LYS A 9 -0.38 -6.68 -36.31
C LYS A 9 -1.41 -6.04 -37.26
N PRO A 10 -1.09 -4.92 -37.91
CA PRO A 10 -1.97 -4.32 -38.85
C PRO A 10 -2.27 -5.29 -40.02
N GLN A 11 -3.52 -5.33 -40.45
CA GLN A 11 -3.95 -6.10 -41.60
C GLN A 11 -3.99 -5.15 -42.82
N PRO A 12 -3.40 -5.54 -43.97
CA PRO A 12 -3.19 -4.63 -45.11
C PRO A 12 -4.46 -4.01 -45.69
N ASN A 13 -5.59 -4.68 -45.57
CA ASN A 13 -6.87 -4.25 -46.16
C ASN A 13 -7.93 -3.94 -45.11
N ALA A 14 -7.56 -3.72 -43.86
CA ALA A 14 -8.50 -3.36 -42.83
C ALA A 14 -8.79 -1.86 -42.85
N ASP A 15 -10.05 -1.48 -42.88
CA ASP A 15 -10.49 -0.11 -42.71
C ASP A 15 -10.51 0.27 -41.22
N TYR A 16 -10.89 -0.69 -40.37
CA TYR A 16 -10.89 -0.56 -38.94
C TYR A 16 -10.89 -1.95 -38.28
N TYR A 17 -10.83 -1.98 -36.92
CA TYR A 17 -10.94 -3.19 -36.13
C TYR A 17 -12.15 -3.12 -35.21
N GLU A 18 -12.66 -4.31 -34.87
CA GLU A 18 -13.67 -4.50 -33.84
C GLU A 18 -13.11 -5.35 -32.73
N ILE A 19 -13.51 -5.03 -31.49
CA ILE A 19 -13.15 -5.77 -30.29
C ILE A 19 -14.42 -6.17 -29.56
N GLU A 20 -14.51 -7.44 -29.19
CA GLU A 20 -15.52 -7.93 -28.25
C GLU A 20 -14.83 -8.20 -26.91
N TYR A 21 -15.28 -7.52 -25.88
CA TYR A 21 -14.82 -7.68 -24.52
C TYR A 21 -15.99 -7.57 -23.54
N ASP A 22 -16.12 -8.53 -22.61
CA ASP A 22 -17.18 -8.57 -21.59
C ASP A 22 -18.60 -8.40 -22.16
N GLY A 23 -18.87 -9.03 -23.30
CA GLY A 23 -20.16 -8.97 -24.00
C GLY A 23 -20.44 -7.64 -24.73
N MET A 24 -19.51 -6.70 -24.72
CA MET A 24 -19.61 -5.44 -25.43
C MET A 24 -18.79 -5.44 -26.70
N LEU A 25 -19.36 -4.88 -27.77
CA LEU A 25 -18.67 -4.67 -29.05
C LEU A 25 -18.17 -3.22 -29.16
N TYR A 26 -16.88 -3.10 -29.31
CA TYR A 26 -16.20 -1.82 -29.62
C TYR A 26 -15.83 -1.83 -31.11
N SER A 27 -16.34 -0.89 -31.86
CA SER A 27 -16.12 -0.81 -33.32
C SER A 27 -15.38 0.49 -33.70
N THR A 28 -14.95 0.56 -34.97
CA THR A 28 -14.30 1.73 -35.54
C THR A 28 -12.97 2.07 -34.87
N ILE A 29 -12.20 1.05 -34.51
CA ILE A 29 -10.87 1.21 -33.94
C ILE A 29 -9.86 1.27 -35.09
N HIS A 30 -9.26 2.43 -35.30
CA HIS A 30 -8.29 2.64 -36.41
C HIS A 30 -6.84 2.32 -36.00
N GLY A 31 -6.56 2.14 -34.72
CA GLY A 31 -5.25 1.73 -34.21
C GLY A 31 -5.08 0.21 -34.13
N THR A 32 -3.89 -0.22 -33.79
CA THR A 32 -3.55 -1.63 -33.58
C THR A 32 -3.39 -1.98 -32.09
N GLN A 33 -4.01 -1.22 -31.22
CA GLN A 33 -4.06 -1.46 -29.78
C GLN A 33 -5.37 -0.93 -29.19
N PHE A 34 -5.76 -1.49 -28.06
CA PHE A 34 -6.95 -1.10 -27.31
C PHE A 34 -6.68 -1.20 -25.81
N SER A 35 -7.03 -0.18 -25.03
CA SER A 35 -6.84 -0.18 -23.58
C SER A 35 -8.11 -0.53 -22.85
N ILE A 36 -8.01 -1.48 -21.93
CA ILE A 36 -9.08 -1.85 -21.00
C ILE A 36 -8.60 -1.49 -19.61
N ASP A 37 -9.36 -0.62 -18.96
CA ASP A 37 -9.03 -0.08 -17.63
C ASP A 37 -9.91 -0.71 -16.54
N GLN A 38 -9.59 -0.38 -15.27
CA GLN A 38 -10.33 -0.79 -14.07
C GLN A 38 -10.36 -2.30 -13.83
N LEU A 39 -9.36 -3.01 -14.32
CA LEU A 39 -9.24 -4.45 -14.15
C LEU A 39 -8.81 -4.84 -12.74
N GLN A 40 -9.11 -6.09 -12.34
CA GLN A 40 -8.60 -6.67 -11.11
C GLN A 40 -7.15 -7.11 -11.27
N PRO A 41 -6.33 -7.08 -10.21
CA PRO A 41 -4.95 -7.58 -10.25
C PRO A 41 -4.94 -9.11 -10.42
N GLU A 42 -3.82 -9.64 -10.92
CA GLU A 42 -3.52 -11.07 -11.09
C GLU A 42 -4.60 -11.87 -11.83
N THR A 43 -5.45 -11.21 -12.60
CA THR A 43 -6.60 -11.78 -13.26
C THR A 43 -6.34 -11.96 -14.75
N GLU A 44 -6.68 -13.16 -15.29
CA GLU A 44 -6.64 -13.42 -16.72
C GLU A 44 -7.89 -12.85 -17.39
N TYR A 45 -7.69 -12.08 -18.45
CA TYR A 45 -8.73 -11.52 -19.30
C TYR A 45 -8.56 -12.01 -20.72
N SER A 46 -9.67 -12.23 -21.40
CA SER A 46 -9.69 -12.57 -22.81
C SER A 46 -10.59 -11.61 -23.57
N MET A 47 -10.18 -11.25 -24.76
CA MET A 47 -10.97 -10.48 -25.70
C MET A 47 -10.83 -11.09 -27.10
N LYS A 48 -11.70 -10.69 -27.99
CA LYS A 48 -11.63 -11.05 -29.40
C LYS A 48 -11.41 -9.80 -30.23
N VAL A 49 -10.58 -9.89 -31.26
CA VAL A 49 -10.34 -8.84 -32.24
C VAL A 49 -10.58 -9.38 -33.64
N ARG A 50 -11.16 -8.55 -34.51
CA ARG A 50 -11.25 -8.84 -35.94
C ARG A 50 -11.02 -7.59 -36.78
N ALA A 51 -10.55 -7.79 -38.00
CA ALA A 51 -10.42 -6.75 -39.00
C ALA A 51 -11.73 -6.61 -39.80
N VAL A 52 -12.08 -5.40 -40.17
CA VAL A 52 -13.27 -5.09 -40.95
C VAL A 52 -12.89 -4.17 -42.10
N ASN A 53 -13.45 -4.44 -43.28
CA ASN A 53 -13.38 -3.60 -44.44
C ASN A 53 -14.75 -3.60 -45.19
N ARG A 54 -14.82 -2.94 -46.34
CA ARG A 54 -16.04 -2.86 -47.17
C ARG A 54 -16.56 -4.21 -47.65
N ASP A 55 -15.71 -5.25 -47.70
CA ASP A 55 -16.06 -6.58 -48.19
C ASP A 55 -16.59 -7.49 -47.06
N GLY A 56 -16.44 -7.05 -45.81
CA GLY A 56 -16.90 -7.74 -44.60
C GLY A 56 -15.92 -7.75 -43.45
N ALA A 57 -16.17 -8.64 -42.47
CA ALA A 57 -15.33 -8.82 -41.30
C ALA A 57 -14.58 -10.16 -41.35
N SER A 58 -13.36 -10.18 -40.88
CA SER A 58 -12.59 -11.41 -40.69
C SER A 58 -13.17 -12.27 -39.57
N ASP A 59 -12.68 -13.49 -39.45
CA ASP A 59 -12.88 -14.30 -38.25
C ASP A 59 -12.31 -13.60 -37.01
N TRP A 60 -12.89 -13.93 -35.87
CA TRP A 60 -12.42 -13.45 -34.57
C TRP A 60 -11.12 -14.14 -34.17
N THR A 61 -10.15 -13.35 -33.75
CA THR A 61 -8.93 -13.82 -33.11
C THR A 61 -9.00 -13.53 -31.62
N MET A 62 -8.78 -14.56 -30.80
CA MET A 62 -8.76 -14.40 -29.35
C MET A 62 -7.39 -13.89 -28.88
N VAL A 63 -7.42 -12.88 -28.05
CA VAL A 63 -6.25 -12.33 -27.36
C VAL A 63 -6.45 -12.48 -25.87
N LYS A 64 -5.43 -12.98 -25.17
CA LYS A 64 -5.44 -13.14 -23.72
C LYS A 64 -4.34 -12.33 -23.09
N GLY A 65 -4.58 -11.83 -21.88
CA GLY A 65 -3.60 -11.15 -21.05
C GLY A 65 -3.90 -11.34 -19.59
N LYS A 66 -2.86 -11.37 -18.77
CA LYS A 66 -3.01 -11.39 -17.31
C LYS A 66 -2.51 -10.07 -16.74
N THR A 67 -3.32 -9.45 -15.89
CA THR A 67 -2.90 -8.26 -15.14
C THR A 67 -1.80 -8.61 -14.15
N LEU A 68 -0.93 -7.65 -13.87
CA LEU A 68 0.11 -7.81 -12.86
C LEU A 68 -0.51 -7.87 -11.45
N ASN A 69 0.28 -8.32 -10.48
CA ASN A 69 -0.10 -8.25 -9.09
C ASN A 69 -0.22 -6.78 -8.65
N ASN A 70 -1.01 -6.54 -7.60
CA ASN A 70 -1.06 -5.23 -6.97
C ASN A 70 0.10 -5.08 -5.99
N PRO A 71 1.16 -4.31 -6.31
CA PRO A 71 2.30 -4.19 -5.40
C PRO A 71 1.92 -3.52 -4.06
N LEU A 72 0.75 -2.88 -3.98
CA LEU A 72 0.24 -2.22 -2.78
C LEU A 72 -0.93 -2.97 -2.12
N GLU A 73 -1.19 -4.22 -2.50
CA GLU A 73 -2.35 -4.98 -2.01
C GLU A 73 -2.38 -5.09 -0.48
N PHE A 74 -1.23 -5.38 0.13
CA PHE A 74 -1.11 -5.52 1.58
C PHE A 74 -0.56 -4.27 2.27
N ALA A 75 -0.47 -3.14 1.57
CA ALA A 75 -0.09 -1.88 2.18
C ALA A 75 -1.23 -1.35 3.06
N ILE A 76 -0.90 -1.03 4.30
CA ILE A 76 -1.82 -0.53 5.32
C ILE A 76 -2.26 0.88 4.92
N LYS A 77 -3.57 1.11 4.87
CA LYS A 77 -4.18 2.40 4.51
C LYS A 77 -4.66 3.15 5.74
N GLY A 78 -4.91 4.45 5.59
CA GLY A 78 -5.46 5.28 6.64
C GLY A 78 -4.48 5.61 7.79
N ILE A 79 -3.20 5.37 7.57
CA ILE A 79 -2.10 5.68 8.51
C ILE A 79 -2.15 7.15 8.91
N LYS A 80 -1.92 7.42 10.20
CA LYS A 80 -1.63 8.77 10.71
C LYS A 80 -0.18 8.83 11.18
N ALA A 81 0.49 9.94 10.89
CA ALA A 81 1.85 10.15 11.32
C ALA A 81 2.01 11.49 12.02
N GLN A 82 2.92 11.51 12.97
CA GLN A 82 3.41 12.68 13.68
C GLN A 82 4.94 12.71 13.60
N THR A 83 5.52 13.87 13.67
CA THR A 83 6.97 14.03 13.65
C THR A 83 7.42 15.03 14.71
N SER A 84 8.64 14.86 15.24
CA SER A 84 9.31 15.84 16.08
C SER A 84 9.81 17.04 15.28
N PHE A 85 9.87 16.89 13.95
CA PHE A 85 10.29 17.97 13.05
C PHE A 85 9.15 18.96 12.82
N GLN A 86 9.50 20.21 12.51
CA GLN A 86 8.56 21.13 11.94
C GLN A 86 8.41 20.82 10.44
N ASP A 87 7.17 20.63 9.97
CA ASP A 87 6.89 20.39 8.56
C ASP A 87 7.06 21.67 7.72
N GLN A 88 7.58 21.52 6.52
CA GLN A 88 7.55 22.57 5.52
C GLN A 88 6.08 22.86 5.13
N PRO A 89 5.66 24.15 5.03
CA PRO A 89 4.32 24.49 4.58
C PRO A 89 3.93 23.77 3.28
N GLY A 90 2.77 23.09 3.31
CA GLY A 90 2.28 22.28 2.18
C GLY A 90 2.90 20.87 2.04
N GLN A 91 3.97 20.56 2.79
CA GLN A 91 4.67 19.27 2.71
C GLN A 91 4.67 18.55 4.07
N LYS A 92 3.47 18.33 4.60
CA LYS A 92 3.27 17.68 5.92
C LYS A 92 3.66 16.20 5.90
N VAL A 93 4.06 15.65 7.05
CA VAL A 93 4.44 14.25 7.22
C VAL A 93 3.34 13.27 6.75
N SER A 94 2.07 13.67 6.80
CA SER A 94 0.96 12.88 6.27
C SER A 94 1.07 12.58 4.76
N LYS A 95 1.84 13.37 4.02
CA LYS A 95 2.10 13.15 2.58
C LYS A 95 2.91 11.89 2.29
N LEU A 96 3.61 11.35 3.26
CA LEU A 96 4.26 10.05 3.12
C LEU A 96 3.26 8.90 2.98
N PHE A 97 2.01 9.07 3.45
CA PHE A 97 1.02 7.99 3.60
C PHE A 97 -0.28 8.24 2.82
N ASP A 98 -0.28 9.20 1.89
CA ASP A 98 -1.45 9.54 1.08
C ASP A 98 -1.59 8.71 -0.21
N PHE A 99 -0.65 7.79 -0.44
CA PHE A 99 -0.58 6.93 -1.64
C PHE A 99 -0.39 7.69 -2.96
N ASP A 100 -0.02 8.98 -2.90
CA ASP A 100 0.29 9.80 -4.07
C ASP A 100 1.79 10.13 -4.14
N LYS A 101 2.53 9.46 -5.02
CA LYS A 101 3.97 9.70 -5.24
C LYS A 101 4.30 11.08 -5.83
N LYS A 102 3.29 11.87 -6.22
CA LYS A 102 3.46 13.25 -6.72
C LYS A 102 3.53 14.25 -5.57
N THR A 103 3.05 13.89 -4.40
CA THR A 103 3.20 14.68 -3.18
C THR A 103 4.51 14.35 -2.48
N SER A 104 4.90 15.16 -1.52
CA SER A 104 6.09 14.89 -0.70
C SER A 104 5.97 15.50 0.70
N TRP A 105 6.62 14.86 1.64
CA TRP A 105 6.95 15.42 2.93
C TRP A 105 8.36 16.03 2.93
N HIS A 106 8.54 17.12 3.67
CA HIS A 106 9.86 17.68 3.95
C HIS A 106 9.84 18.38 5.32
N SER A 107 10.86 18.14 6.15
CA SER A 107 11.10 18.96 7.33
C SER A 107 11.42 20.41 6.92
N GLN A 108 11.04 21.37 7.73
CA GLN A 108 11.14 22.79 7.37
C GLN A 108 12.59 23.19 7.13
N TRP A 109 12.87 23.80 5.97
CA TRP A 109 14.15 24.46 5.71
C TRP A 109 14.13 25.92 6.17
N GLY A 110 15.32 26.51 6.37
CA GLY A 110 15.47 27.90 6.83
C GLY A 110 15.30 28.09 8.34
N LYS A 111 15.14 27.01 9.12
CA LYS A 111 15.05 27.00 10.59
C LYS A 111 16.17 26.22 11.27
N GLY A 112 17.20 25.84 10.53
CA GLY A 112 18.28 25.00 11.00
C GLY A 112 18.08 23.51 10.58
N GLU A 113 18.94 22.66 11.08
CA GLU A 113 18.93 21.23 10.79
C GLU A 113 17.81 20.52 11.56
N ALA A 114 17.22 19.50 10.96
CA ALA A 114 16.13 18.75 11.58
C ALA A 114 16.61 17.46 12.29
N ILE A 115 17.67 16.85 11.79
CA ILE A 115 18.23 15.58 12.31
C ILE A 115 19.10 15.84 13.55
N PRO A 116 19.02 15.04 14.64
CA PRO A 116 18.16 13.84 14.77
C PRO A 116 16.73 14.16 15.16
N GLY A 117 15.83 13.20 14.92
CA GLY A 117 14.43 13.35 15.29
C GLY A 117 13.57 12.13 14.90
N ASP A 118 12.29 12.20 15.23
CA ASP A 118 11.39 11.06 15.19
C ASP A 118 10.24 11.26 14.19
N VAL A 119 9.85 10.15 13.54
CA VAL A 119 8.57 9.98 12.85
C VAL A 119 7.81 8.86 13.56
N THR A 120 6.70 9.19 14.18
CA THR A 120 5.82 8.23 14.85
C THR A 120 4.59 7.98 14.00
N ILE A 121 4.33 6.73 13.71
CA ILE A 121 3.33 6.24 12.74
C ILE A 121 2.28 5.45 13.50
N ASP A 122 0.99 5.81 13.40
CA ASP A 122 -0.16 5.07 13.90
C ASP A 122 -0.84 4.34 12.74
N LEU A 123 -0.76 3.04 12.72
CA LEU A 123 -1.37 2.15 11.71
C LEU A 123 -2.88 2.01 11.88
N ARG A 124 -3.45 2.65 12.90
CA ARG A 124 -4.86 2.67 13.29
C ARG A 124 -5.39 1.37 13.88
N SER A 125 -4.81 0.25 13.52
CA SER A 125 -5.13 -1.08 14.02
C SER A 125 -3.85 -1.86 14.30
N VAL A 126 -3.96 -2.93 15.05
CA VAL A 126 -2.86 -3.88 15.22
C VAL A 126 -2.74 -4.69 13.93
N ASN A 127 -1.54 -4.78 13.39
CA ASN A 127 -1.25 -5.52 12.19
C ASN A 127 -0.02 -6.40 12.41
N LYS A 128 -0.01 -7.56 11.81
CA LYS A 128 1.19 -8.40 11.71
C LYS A 128 2.06 -7.84 10.59
N LEU A 129 3.18 -7.24 10.95
CA LEU A 129 4.00 -6.46 10.02
C LEU A 129 4.91 -7.35 9.18
N ASP A 130 5.00 -7.04 7.88
CA ASP A 130 5.89 -7.69 6.93
C ASP A 130 7.11 -6.79 6.65
N ARG A 131 6.90 -5.65 6.03
CA ARG A 131 7.97 -4.73 5.66
C ARG A 131 7.49 -3.29 5.60
N MET A 132 8.45 -2.39 5.56
CA MET A 132 8.24 -0.98 5.25
C MET A 132 9.08 -0.61 4.03
N GLU A 133 8.50 0.18 3.13
CA GLU A 133 9.17 0.75 1.97
C GLU A 133 9.16 2.28 2.07
N TYR A 134 10.32 2.90 1.95
CA TYR A 134 10.48 4.33 1.86
C TYR A 134 10.91 4.73 0.45
N ILE A 135 10.21 5.68 -0.14
CA ILE A 135 10.48 6.23 -1.47
C ILE A 135 11.07 7.63 -1.31
N PRO A 136 12.37 7.80 -1.56
CA PRO A 136 13.04 9.09 -1.51
C PRO A 136 12.52 10.05 -2.59
N ARG A 137 13.01 11.29 -2.54
CA ARG A 137 12.87 12.24 -3.63
C ARG A 137 13.55 11.74 -4.90
N GLU A 138 13.08 12.19 -6.06
CA GLU A 138 13.64 11.78 -7.37
C GLU A 138 15.09 12.20 -7.57
N ASP A 139 15.44 13.36 -7.03
CA ASP A 139 16.78 13.96 -7.11
C ASP A 139 17.74 13.39 -6.03
N ALA A 140 17.26 12.52 -5.14
CA ALA A 140 17.99 12.07 -3.95
C ALA A 140 18.62 13.25 -3.15
N GLY A 141 17.96 14.40 -3.19
CA GLY A 141 18.43 15.64 -2.60
C GLY A 141 18.21 15.73 -1.10
N ASN A 142 18.20 16.96 -0.58
CA ASN A 142 18.08 17.24 0.84
C ASN A 142 16.89 16.49 1.47
N GLY A 143 17.16 15.87 2.62
CA GLY A 143 16.18 15.11 3.38
C GLY A 143 16.10 13.64 3.01
N THR A 144 16.84 13.14 2.01
CA THR A 144 16.91 11.70 1.75
C THR A 144 17.46 10.97 2.98
N ILE A 145 16.61 10.13 3.58
CA ILE A 145 16.91 9.43 4.83
C ILE A 145 17.97 8.34 4.57
N MET A 146 18.97 8.28 5.44
CA MET A 146 20.12 7.36 5.29
C MET A 146 20.27 6.40 6.46
N GLU A 147 20.21 6.90 7.70
CA GLU A 147 20.47 6.08 8.89
C GLU A 147 19.48 6.42 10.00
N GLY A 148 19.21 5.43 10.82
CA GLY A 148 18.34 5.56 11.98
C GLY A 148 18.03 4.22 12.59
N THR A 149 17.01 4.19 13.44
CA THR A 149 16.47 2.98 14.02
C THR A 149 14.95 2.93 13.83
N ILE A 150 14.41 1.72 13.80
CA ILE A 150 12.98 1.47 13.78
C ILE A 150 12.63 0.65 15.00
N SER A 151 11.59 1.07 15.71
CA SER A 151 10.95 0.33 16.79
C SER A 151 9.44 0.26 16.55
N TYR A 152 8.79 -0.69 17.17
CA TYR A 152 7.33 -0.89 17.04
C TYR A 152 6.70 -1.15 18.40
N SER A 153 5.40 -0.86 18.50
CA SER A 153 4.66 -0.93 19.77
C SER A 153 3.19 -1.25 19.51
N MET A 154 2.57 -1.87 20.50
CA MET A 154 1.13 -2.12 20.51
C MET A 154 0.35 -0.95 21.13
N ASP A 155 0.93 -0.25 22.09
CA ASP A 155 0.26 0.68 23.00
C ASP A 155 0.91 2.09 23.04
N ARG A 156 1.99 2.29 22.26
CA ARG A 156 2.80 3.51 22.26
C ARG A 156 3.52 3.80 23.60
N GLN A 157 3.50 2.86 24.53
CA GLN A 157 4.18 2.98 25.84
C GLN A 157 5.39 2.06 25.91
N LYS A 158 5.19 0.78 25.52
CA LYS A 158 6.26 -0.21 25.46
C LYS A 158 6.69 -0.39 24.01
N TRP A 159 7.94 -0.05 23.75
CA TRP A 159 8.54 -0.19 22.43
C TRP A 159 9.46 -1.41 22.37
N SER A 160 9.54 -2.00 21.19
CA SER A 160 10.55 -3.03 20.92
C SER A 160 11.96 -2.45 21.03
N THR A 161 12.96 -3.33 21.13
CA THR A 161 14.34 -2.92 20.93
C THR A 161 14.48 -2.24 19.57
N PRO A 162 15.08 -1.02 19.48
CA PRO A 162 15.30 -0.36 18.23
C PRO A 162 16.22 -1.16 17.30
N VAL A 163 15.80 -1.38 16.06
CA VAL A 163 16.57 -2.08 15.02
C VAL A 163 17.18 -1.04 14.08
N PRO A 164 18.52 -1.02 13.91
CA PRO A 164 19.17 -0.05 13.05
C PRO A 164 18.92 -0.33 11.56
N PHE A 165 18.91 0.73 10.77
CA PHE A 165 18.95 0.66 9.31
C PHE A 165 20.00 1.61 8.74
N VAL A 166 20.58 1.21 7.60
CA VAL A 166 21.51 2.03 6.82
C VAL A 166 21.10 1.92 5.35
N TRP A 167 20.78 3.05 4.74
CA TRP A 167 20.34 3.16 3.37
C TRP A 167 21.28 4.05 2.56
N LYS A 168 21.46 3.72 1.28
CA LYS A 168 22.23 4.54 0.36
C LYS A 168 21.51 5.83 0.01
N ALA A 169 22.25 6.93 -0.09
CA ALA A 169 21.72 8.22 -0.52
C ALA A 169 21.48 8.25 -2.04
N ASP A 170 20.48 7.56 -2.50
CA ASP A 170 20.01 7.56 -3.89
C ASP A 170 18.48 7.52 -3.95
N ASN A 171 17.91 7.61 -5.15
CA ASN A 171 16.45 7.66 -5.36
C ASN A 171 15.77 6.29 -5.44
N THR A 172 16.49 5.20 -5.19
CA THR A 172 15.89 3.86 -5.17
C THR A 172 15.01 3.67 -3.94
N THR A 173 13.95 2.88 -4.06
CA THR A 173 13.12 2.50 -2.92
C THR A 173 13.97 1.77 -1.87
N LYS A 174 13.79 2.15 -0.61
CA LYS A 174 14.45 1.53 0.54
C LYS A 174 13.46 0.60 1.22
N THR A 175 13.93 -0.57 1.62
CA THR A 175 13.11 -1.56 2.32
C THR A 175 13.69 -1.86 3.69
N PHE A 176 12.79 -1.97 4.67
CA PHE A 176 13.08 -2.48 6.01
C PHE A 176 12.15 -3.66 6.26
N ALA A 177 12.69 -4.86 6.52
CA ALA A 177 11.91 -6.04 6.89
C ALA A 177 11.64 -6.05 8.39
N PHE A 178 10.41 -6.37 8.79
CA PHE A 178 10.08 -6.61 10.19
C PHE A 178 10.30 -8.10 10.49
N GLU A 179 11.51 -8.42 10.93
CA GLU A 179 11.91 -9.80 11.25
C GLU A 179 10.95 -10.44 12.27
N GLY A 180 10.53 -11.68 12.00
CA GLY A 180 9.59 -12.40 12.84
C GLY A 180 8.13 -11.93 12.71
N ASN A 181 7.84 -11.01 11.82
CA ASN A 181 6.49 -10.49 11.57
C ASN A 181 5.77 -10.05 12.85
N PRO A 182 6.30 -9.09 13.60
CA PRO A 182 5.71 -8.67 14.87
C PRO A 182 4.33 -8.05 14.70
N GLU A 183 3.51 -8.19 15.71
CA GLU A 183 2.25 -7.46 15.81
C GLU A 183 2.49 -6.06 16.38
N ALA A 184 1.98 -5.05 15.71
CA ALA A 184 2.08 -3.67 16.16
C ALA A 184 0.97 -2.79 15.61
N ARG A 185 0.61 -1.76 16.39
CA ARG A 185 -0.19 -0.62 15.96
C ARG A 185 0.67 0.61 15.67
N TYR A 186 1.80 0.74 16.35
CA TYR A 186 2.67 1.91 16.20
C TYR A 186 4.04 1.49 15.69
N VAL A 187 4.59 2.30 14.80
CA VAL A 187 5.98 2.21 14.33
C VAL A 187 6.64 3.57 14.56
N GLN A 188 7.85 3.57 15.08
CA GLN A 188 8.65 4.77 15.26
C GLN A 188 9.96 4.64 14.49
N MET A 189 10.28 5.66 13.71
CA MET A 189 11.58 5.84 13.10
C MET A 189 12.31 6.95 13.85
N HIS A 190 13.46 6.63 14.43
CA HIS A 190 14.40 7.63 14.93
C HIS A 190 15.47 7.85 13.87
N LEU A 191 15.49 9.05 13.27
CA LEU A 191 16.36 9.40 12.16
C LEU A 191 17.64 10.05 12.70
N THR A 192 18.80 9.51 12.34
CA THR A 192 20.11 10.00 12.82
C THR A 192 20.97 10.58 11.71
N LYS A 193 20.65 10.26 10.43
CA LYS A 193 21.39 10.79 9.29
C LYS A 193 20.50 10.89 8.05
N ALA A 194 20.62 12.01 7.36
CA ALA A 194 19.99 12.24 6.06
C ALA A 194 20.77 13.29 5.27
N VAL A 195 20.55 13.37 3.97
CA VAL A 195 21.20 14.36 3.12
C VAL A 195 20.82 15.76 3.56
N GLY A 196 21.82 16.61 3.81
CA GLY A 196 21.66 17.99 4.25
C GLY A 196 21.06 18.15 5.64
N ASN A 197 21.05 17.09 6.47
CA ASN A 197 20.48 17.05 7.84
C ASN A 197 18.99 17.43 7.93
N PHE A 198 18.24 17.27 6.85
CA PHE A 198 16.78 17.38 6.80
C PHE A 198 16.15 15.98 6.74
N ALA A 199 14.81 15.91 6.79
CA ALA A 199 14.07 14.69 6.54
C ALA A 199 13.00 14.94 5.46
N SER A 200 12.90 14.04 4.48
CA SER A 200 11.92 14.16 3.41
C SER A 200 11.58 12.79 2.81
N GLY A 201 10.57 12.74 1.95
CA GLY A 201 10.21 11.57 1.16
C GLY A 201 8.97 11.81 0.33
N ARG A 202 8.80 11.02 -0.74
CA ARG A 202 7.59 11.06 -1.58
C ARG A 202 6.51 10.15 -1.07
N ALA A 203 6.88 8.95 -0.59
CA ALA A 203 5.92 8.02 -0.03
C ALA A 203 6.59 7.06 0.96
N MET A 204 5.78 6.50 1.82
CA MET A 204 6.15 5.40 2.70
C MET A 204 4.99 4.42 2.76
N TYR A 205 5.27 3.16 2.53
CA TYR A 205 4.30 2.08 2.62
C TYR A 205 4.71 1.13 3.73
N ILE A 206 3.77 0.77 4.58
CA ILE A 206 3.94 -0.28 5.58
C ILE A 206 3.01 -1.41 5.20
N TYR A 207 3.55 -2.61 5.08
CA TYR A 207 2.82 -3.78 4.62
C TYR A 207 2.56 -4.72 5.78
N LYS A 208 1.36 -5.25 5.83
CA LYS A 208 1.02 -6.39 6.67
C LYS A 208 1.31 -7.70 5.95
N VAL A 209 1.50 -8.76 6.72
CA VAL A 209 1.63 -10.12 6.19
C VAL A 209 0.40 -10.48 5.36
N ALA A 210 0.61 -11.07 4.20
CA ALA A 210 -0.46 -11.50 3.32
C ALA A 210 -1.42 -12.45 4.04
N GLY A 211 -2.72 -12.20 3.90
CA GLY A 211 -3.77 -13.00 4.57
C GLY A 211 -3.93 -12.76 6.07
N SER A 212 -3.09 -11.91 6.70
CA SER A 212 -3.29 -11.55 8.10
C SER A 212 -4.43 -10.54 8.26
N LEU A 213 -5.18 -10.70 9.34
CA LEU A 213 -6.23 -9.74 9.72
C LEU A 213 -5.60 -8.49 10.32
N SER A 214 -6.21 -7.35 10.07
CA SER A 214 -5.92 -6.11 10.81
C SER A 214 -6.87 -6.07 12.01
N VAL A 215 -6.33 -5.90 13.20
CA VAL A 215 -7.14 -5.89 14.42
C VAL A 215 -7.32 -4.44 14.89
N LEU A 216 -8.46 -3.84 14.62
CA LEU A 216 -8.92 -2.64 15.28
C LEU A 216 -9.54 -3.06 16.61
N GLN A 217 -8.91 -2.69 17.71
CA GLN A 217 -9.35 -3.16 19.03
C GLN A 217 -10.79 -2.75 19.31
N GLY A 218 -11.66 -3.72 19.56
CA GLY A 218 -13.11 -3.51 19.69
C GLY A 218 -13.93 -3.75 18.42
N ASP A 219 -13.29 -3.84 17.26
CA ASP A 219 -13.92 -4.20 15.98
C ASP A 219 -13.92 -5.72 15.82
N ILE A 220 -14.96 -6.36 16.33
CA ILE A 220 -15.05 -7.83 16.43
C ILE A 220 -15.59 -8.42 15.13
N ASN A 221 -16.41 -7.67 14.41
CA ASN A 221 -16.98 -8.09 13.12
C ASN A 221 -16.09 -7.73 11.90
N HIS A 222 -14.96 -7.02 12.14
CA HIS A 222 -13.99 -6.60 11.12
C HIS A 222 -14.53 -5.68 10.02
N ASP A 223 -15.53 -4.85 10.33
CA ASP A 223 -16.08 -3.87 9.39
C ASP A 223 -15.32 -2.53 9.38
N ASN A 224 -14.23 -2.41 10.18
CA ASN A 224 -13.41 -1.23 10.41
C ASN A 224 -14.14 -0.09 11.15
N ARG A 225 -15.17 -0.42 11.91
CA ARG A 225 -15.86 0.47 12.85
C ARG A 225 -15.83 -0.14 14.23
N ILE A 226 -16.19 0.64 15.23
CA ILE A 226 -16.47 0.16 16.57
C ILE A 226 -17.87 0.70 16.91
N ASP A 227 -18.85 -0.18 16.85
CA ASP A 227 -20.26 0.18 17.11
C ASP A 227 -21.03 -0.98 17.78
N GLU A 228 -22.35 -0.88 17.82
CA GLU A 228 -23.23 -1.88 18.46
C GLU A 228 -23.21 -3.25 17.79
N ASN A 229 -22.79 -3.33 16.52
CA ASN A 229 -22.68 -4.62 15.82
C ASN A 229 -21.51 -5.44 16.38
N ASP A 230 -20.45 -4.77 16.86
CA ASP A 230 -19.33 -5.44 17.54
C ASP A 230 -19.76 -6.07 18.85
N LEU A 231 -20.63 -5.38 19.60
CA LEU A 231 -21.17 -5.93 20.84
C LEU A 231 -22.00 -7.19 20.56
N THR A 232 -22.78 -7.20 19.49
CA THR A 232 -23.55 -8.36 19.07
C THR A 232 -22.61 -9.52 18.68
N SER A 233 -21.56 -9.23 17.97
CA SER A 233 -20.52 -10.21 17.60
C SER A 233 -19.80 -10.74 18.84
N TYR A 234 -19.44 -9.87 19.80
CA TYR A 234 -18.82 -10.24 21.06
C TYR A 234 -19.63 -11.31 21.82
N MET A 235 -20.95 -11.15 21.89
CA MET A 235 -21.83 -12.09 22.61
C MET A 235 -21.78 -13.52 22.04
N ASN A 236 -21.53 -13.68 20.74
CA ASN A 236 -21.43 -14.97 20.07
C ASN A 236 -20.13 -15.71 20.36
N TYR A 237 -19.09 -15.00 20.76
CA TYR A 237 -17.73 -15.52 20.94
C TYR A 237 -17.21 -15.42 22.40
N THR A 238 -18.11 -15.14 23.34
CA THR A 238 -17.76 -15.02 24.77
C THR A 238 -17.19 -16.33 25.29
N GLY A 239 -16.03 -16.26 25.94
CA GLY A 239 -15.39 -17.41 26.57
C GLY A 239 -14.32 -18.12 25.73
N LEU A 240 -14.09 -17.68 24.48
CA LEU A 240 -12.95 -18.15 23.70
C LEU A 240 -11.62 -17.74 24.37
N ARG A 241 -10.62 -18.60 24.20
CA ARG A 241 -9.27 -18.40 24.73
C ARG A 241 -8.24 -18.47 23.63
N ARG A 242 -7.09 -17.85 23.86
CA ARG A 242 -5.95 -17.96 22.94
C ARG A 242 -5.59 -19.44 22.72
N GLY A 243 -5.63 -19.86 21.46
CA GLY A 243 -5.44 -21.25 21.04
C GLY A 243 -6.71 -21.93 20.55
N ASP A 244 -7.89 -21.36 20.79
CA ASP A 244 -9.14 -21.82 20.18
C ASP A 244 -9.18 -21.41 18.72
N SER A 245 -9.85 -22.20 17.85
CA SER A 245 -9.82 -22.02 16.39
C SER A 245 -10.28 -20.65 15.91
N ASP A 246 -11.22 -20.04 16.60
CA ASP A 246 -11.81 -18.76 16.21
C ASP A 246 -11.27 -17.57 17.02
N PHE A 247 -10.35 -17.80 17.96
CA PHE A 247 -9.81 -16.73 18.79
C PHE A 247 -9.11 -15.65 17.99
N ASP A 248 -8.29 -16.02 17.02
CA ASP A 248 -7.55 -15.05 16.20
C ASP A 248 -8.50 -14.14 15.41
N TYR A 249 -9.63 -14.67 14.95
CA TYR A 249 -10.67 -13.90 14.27
C TYR A 249 -11.31 -12.84 15.16
N VAL A 250 -11.56 -13.17 16.43
CA VAL A 250 -12.23 -12.27 17.39
C VAL A 250 -11.29 -11.60 18.39
N SER A 251 -10.00 -11.71 18.17
CA SER A 251 -8.96 -11.14 19.04
C SER A 251 -9.06 -9.63 19.27
N ALA A 252 -9.81 -8.91 18.42
CA ALA A 252 -10.17 -7.51 18.63
C ALA A 252 -10.94 -7.26 19.92
N GLY A 253 -11.67 -8.27 20.44
CA GLY A 253 -12.39 -8.24 21.71
C GLY A 253 -11.51 -8.44 22.95
N ASP A 254 -10.30 -9.00 22.78
CA ASP A 254 -9.32 -9.16 23.88
C ASP A 254 -8.60 -7.83 24.17
N ILE A 255 -9.33 -6.89 24.76
CA ILE A 255 -8.88 -5.51 24.99
C ILE A 255 -7.66 -5.43 25.89
N ASN A 256 -7.58 -6.29 26.89
CA ASN A 256 -6.46 -6.34 27.84
C ASN A 256 -5.35 -7.31 27.41
N ARG A 257 -5.56 -8.05 26.31
CA ARG A 257 -4.61 -8.98 25.70
C ARG A 257 -4.13 -10.09 26.61
N ASN A 258 -4.99 -10.55 27.50
CA ASN A 258 -4.69 -11.65 28.39
C ASN A 258 -4.99 -13.03 27.78
N GLY A 259 -5.56 -13.09 26.60
CA GLY A 259 -5.91 -14.31 25.88
C GLY A 259 -7.24 -14.93 26.35
N LEU A 260 -8.14 -14.12 26.93
CA LEU A 260 -9.48 -14.54 27.40
C LEU A 260 -10.54 -13.68 26.73
#